data_e0561ad48c53424af7209fdaf0fa4f94
#
_entry.id   e0561ad48c53424af7209fdaf0fa4f94
#
_cell.length_a   1.000
_cell.length_b   1.000
_cell.length_c   1.000
_cell.angle_alpha   90.00
_cell.angle_beta   90.00
_cell.angle_gamma   90.00
#
_symmetry.space_group_name_H-M   'P 1'
#
loop_
_entity.id
_entity.type
_entity.pdbx_description
1 polymer ?
#
loop_
_entity_poly.entity_id
_entity_poly.type
_entity_poly.pdbx_seq_one_letter_code
_entity_poly.pdbx_strand_id
1 'polypeptide(L)'
;MRTRWLWLFPLAVAATIVWLSAQSHYPGGIQLPPPLDKVAHACVFGGLAWALDLAIRRSRPDLPMYRRHLLVFGMVAVFGATDEWHQSFVPGRSCEFGDWVADAFGGGLGLLAGNLHLLFTRHLAALSWWRGTTRRSDPGRDLILVADPHWAAELTGLEEGTARFPEADWLFLGDVFDVWVGMPGMETEAQRAFLEWVRVRRTAGRWVGLWLGNREYFLERHAAGFDLMGEGIGGRLEGEPLTWEHGDLVNTADRQYRLWNLVSRSGLLWLLFRLMPSGTARRVSAWMERKLRTTNSTYKLAFPRRAFRAAAESHPGTTFLTGHFHTHEVEANGIALPWAHEGRFMVWRGGKVEAL
;
A
#
# COMPACT_ATOMS: atom_id res chain seq x y z
N MET A 1 -13.28 -11.36 -18.68
CA MET A 1 -13.30 -12.83 -18.86
C MET A 1 -11.95 -13.55 -18.65
N ARG A 2 -10.80 -12.88 -18.63
CA ARG A 2 -9.46 -13.54 -18.53
C ARG A 2 -9.01 -13.97 -17.11
N THR A 3 -9.70 -13.61 -16.05
CA THR A 3 -9.26 -13.87 -14.66
C THR A 3 -9.68 -15.24 -14.12
N ARG A 4 -10.66 -15.92 -14.71
CA ARG A 4 -11.14 -17.21 -14.20
C ARG A 4 -10.08 -18.32 -14.24
N TRP A 5 -9.19 -18.30 -15.22
CA TRP A 5 -8.10 -19.28 -15.36
C TRP A 5 -7.06 -19.19 -14.25
N LEU A 6 -6.92 -18.01 -13.62
CA LEU A 6 -5.99 -17.83 -12.51
C LEU A 6 -6.38 -18.63 -11.27
N TRP A 7 -7.65 -18.98 -11.11
CA TRP A 7 -8.13 -19.79 -10.00
C TRP A 7 -7.80 -21.28 -10.16
N LEU A 8 -7.47 -21.74 -11.35
CA LEU A 8 -7.04 -23.13 -11.57
C LEU A 8 -5.72 -23.42 -10.85
N PHE A 9 -4.84 -22.41 -10.71
CA PHE A 9 -3.55 -22.61 -10.07
C PHE A 9 -3.69 -22.88 -8.56
N PRO A 10 -4.33 -22.05 -7.74
CA PRO A 10 -4.53 -22.37 -6.33
C PRO A 10 -5.37 -23.63 -6.12
N LEU A 11 -6.34 -23.92 -6.99
CA LEU A 11 -7.10 -25.16 -6.92
C LEU A 11 -6.22 -26.39 -7.19
N ALA A 12 -5.31 -26.33 -8.16
CA ALA A 12 -4.37 -27.40 -8.43
C ALA A 12 -3.43 -27.63 -7.25
N VAL A 13 -2.91 -26.55 -6.64
CA VAL A 13 -2.06 -26.65 -5.42
C VAL A 13 -2.84 -27.27 -4.28
N ALA A 14 -4.06 -26.81 -4.00
CA ALA A 14 -4.91 -27.37 -2.95
C ALA A 14 -5.23 -28.85 -3.19
N ALA A 15 -5.58 -29.24 -4.44
CA ALA A 15 -5.81 -30.63 -4.81
C ALA A 15 -4.55 -31.50 -4.61
N THR A 16 -3.37 -30.97 -4.92
CA THR A 16 -2.09 -31.66 -4.68
C THR A 16 -1.84 -31.87 -3.18
N ILE A 17 -2.14 -30.88 -2.34
CA ILE A 17 -2.06 -31.00 -0.86
C ILE A 17 -2.96 -32.14 -0.39
N VAL A 18 -4.25 -32.09 -0.74
CA VAL A 18 -5.22 -33.12 -0.34
C VAL A 18 -4.77 -34.51 -0.82
N TRP A 19 -4.26 -34.62 -2.06
CA TRP A 19 -3.76 -35.89 -2.58
C TRP A 19 -2.55 -36.42 -1.80
N LEU A 20 -1.59 -35.55 -1.45
CA LEU A 20 -0.43 -35.93 -0.63
C LEU A 20 -0.83 -36.32 0.79
N SER A 21 -1.76 -35.58 1.40
CA SER A 21 -2.26 -35.82 2.75
C SER A 21 -3.05 -37.11 2.87
N ALA A 22 -3.69 -37.55 1.78
CA ALA A 22 -4.43 -38.82 1.74
C ALA A 22 -3.52 -40.05 1.62
N GLN A 23 -2.19 -39.86 1.42
CA GLN A 23 -1.26 -41.00 1.32
C GLN A 23 -0.75 -41.43 2.69
N SER A 24 -0.82 -42.74 2.99
CA SER A 24 -0.20 -43.32 4.21
C SER A 24 1.32 -43.20 4.23
N HIS A 25 1.95 -43.11 3.05
CA HIS A 25 3.37 -42.89 2.84
C HIS A 25 3.57 -41.93 1.69
N TYR A 26 4.56 -41.06 1.76
CA TYR A 26 4.89 -40.21 0.62
C TYR A 26 5.28 -41.05 -0.60
N PRO A 27 4.96 -40.57 -1.84
CA PRO A 27 5.36 -41.24 -3.08
C PRO A 27 6.88 -41.48 -3.07
N GLY A 28 7.28 -42.73 -3.44
CA GLY A 28 8.67 -43.12 -3.43
C GLY A 28 9.23 -43.57 -2.07
N GLY A 29 8.40 -43.71 -1.04
CA GLY A 29 8.82 -44.18 0.30
C GLY A 29 9.68 -43.16 1.05
N ILE A 30 9.66 -41.89 0.64
CA ILE A 30 10.43 -40.83 1.28
C ILE A 30 9.81 -40.52 2.64
N GLN A 31 10.63 -40.60 3.68
CA GLN A 31 10.26 -40.07 5.01
C GLN A 31 11.08 -38.82 5.27
N LEU A 32 10.43 -37.73 5.55
CA LEU A 32 11.10 -36.47 5.92
C LEU A 32 11.30 -36.46 7.44
N PRO A 33 12.58 -36.47 7.91
CA PRO A 33 12.82 -36.37 9.33
C PRO A 33 12.52 -34.96 9.86
N PRO A 34 12.10 -34.79 11.12
CA PRO A 34 12.01 -33.47 11.74
C PRO A 34 13.38 -32.75 11.70
N PRO A 35 13.43 -31.44 11.38
CA PRO A 35 12.31 -30.51 11.10
C PRO A 35 11.95 -30.38 9.60
N LEU A 36 12.44 -31.23 8.72
CA LEU A 36 12.25 -31.11 7.26
C LEU A 36 10.78 -31.34 6.84
N ASP A 37 10.04 -32.15 7.59
CA ASP A 37 8.59 -32.30 7.44
C ASP A 37 7.88 -30.93 7.56
N LYS A 38 8.18 -30.18 8.61
CA LYS A 38 7.59 -28.85 8.86
C LYS A 38 8.02 -27.80 7.83
N VAL A 39 9.23 -27.92 7.31
CA VAL A 39 9.70 -27.09 6.17
C VAL A 39 8.90 -27.42 4.91
N ALA A 40 8.61 -28.71 4.66
CA ALA A 40 7.80 -29.10 3.51
C ALA A 40 6.37 -28.54 3.63
N HIS A 41 5.72 -28.65 4.81
CA HIS A 41 4.44 -28.04 5.10
C HIS A 41 4.47 -26.54 4.83
N ALA A 42 5.42 -25.81 5.41
CA ALA A 42 5.56 -24.37 5.21
C ALA A 42 5.76 -23.99 3.72
N CYS A 43 6.53 -24.76 2.97
CA CYS A 43 6.75 -24.48 1.54
C CYS A 43 5.48 -24.67 0.71
N VAL A 44 4.75 -25.75 0.93
CA VAL A 44 3.56 -26.10 0.14
C VAL A 44 2.41 -25.15 0.44
N PHE A 45 2.16 -24.85 1.72
CA PHE A 45 1.15 -23.89 2.14
C PHE A 45 1.54 -22.43 1.82
N GLY A 46 2.84 -22.14 1.79
CA GLY A 46 3.34 -20.87 1.26
C GLY A 46 3.06 -20.71 -0.24
N GLY A 47 3.24 -21.77 -1.01
CA GLY A 47 2.86 -21.82 -2.43
C GLY A 47 1.36 -21.61 -2.65
N LEU A 48 0.52 -22.22 -1.81
CA LEU A 48 -0.94 -22.03 -1.83
C LEU A 48 -1.32 -20.58 -1.53
N ALA A 49 -0.74 -19.99 -0.49
CA ALA A 49 -0.99 -18.59 -0.12
C ALA A 49 -0.60 -17.63 -1.25
N TRP A 50 0.56 -17.83 -1.86
CA TRP A 50 1.02 -17.03 -3.00
C TRP A 50 0.08 -17.14 -4.20
N ALA A 51 -0.36 -18.36 -4.53
CA ALA A 51 -1.30 -18.61 -5.63
C ALA A 51 -2.67 -17.95 -5.40
N LEU A 52 -3.21 -18.05 -4.16
CA LEU A 52 -4.45 -17.41 -3.76
C LEU A 52 -4.33 -15.87 -3.81
N ASP A 53 -3.24 -15.31 -3.26
CA ASP A 53 -2.99 -13.86 -3.30
C ASP A 53 -2.95 -13.35 -4.74
N LEU A 54 -2.28 -14.06 -5.64
CA LEU A 54 -2.22 -13.72 -7.06
C LEU A 54 -3.61 -13.74 -7.72
N ALA A 55 -4.40 -14.79 -7.46
CA ALA A 55 -5.74 -14.95 -8.03
C ALA A 55 -6.71 -13.87 -7.52
N ILE A 56 -6.74 -13.62 -6.21
CA ILE A 56 -7.61 -12.61 -5.60
C ILE A 56 -7.20 -11.21 -6.06
N ARG A 57 -5.92 -10.87 -6.05
CA ARG A 57 -5.41 -9.59 -6.50
C ARG A 57 -5.79 -9.25 -7.94
N ARG A 58 -5.77 -10.25 -8.84
CA ARG A 58 -6.17 -10.08 -10.25
C ARG A 58 -7.68 -10.00 -10.44
N SER A 59 -8.45 -10.66 -9.55
CA SER A 59 -9.92 -10.71 -9.61
C SER A 59 -10.57 -9.53 -8.89
N ARG A 60 -9.94 -9.01 -7.84
CA ARG A 60 -10.43 -7.94 -6.98
C ARG A 60 -9.32 -6.91 -6.73
N PRO A 61 -8.96 -6.14 -7.75
CA PRO A 61 -7.92 -5.10 -7.63
C PRO A 61 -8.30 -3.97 -6.67
N ASP A 62 -9.59 -3.81 -6.39
CA ASP A 62 -10.17 -2.88 -5.42
C ASP A 62 -9.93 -3.27 -3.96
N LEU A 63 -9.54 -4.52 -3.70
CA LEU A 63 -9.38 -5.01 -2.34
C LEU A 63 -8.03 -4.56 -1.75
N PRO A 64 -8.02 -3.79 -0.63
CA PRO A 64 -6.80 -3.35 0.02
C PRO A 64 -5.88 -4.51 0.38
N MET A 65 -4.57 -4.29 0.30
CA MET A 65 -3.57 -5.34 0.52
C MET A 65 -3.77 -6.06 1.86
N TYR A 66 -3.99 -5.32 2.96
CA TYR A 66 -4.18 -5.93 4.26
C TYR A 66 -5.43 -6.81 4.36
N ARG A 67 -6.57 -6.39 3.75
CA ARG A 67 -7.79 -7.21 3.70
C ARG A 67 -7.59 -8.46 2.87
N ARG A 68 -6.89 -8.34 1.76
CA ARG A 68 -6.54 -9.47 0.91
C ARG A 68 -5.64 -10.45 1.66
N HIS A 69 -4.61 -9.96 2.37
CA HIS A 69 -3.72 -10.82 3.16
C HIS A 69 -4.44 -11.51 4.31
N LEU A 70 -5.32 -10.81 5.02
CA LEU A 70 -6.13 -11.43 6.08
C LEU A 70 -7.05 -12.51 5.51
N LEU A 71 -7.68 -12.25 4.38
CA LEU A 71 -8.53 -13.23 3.70
C LEU A 71 -7.72 -14.47 3.30
N VAL A 72 -6.59 -14.28 2.60
CA VAL A 72 -5.74 -15.39 2.17
C VAL A 72 -5.18 -16.16 3.35
N PHE A 73 -4.67 -15.47 4.35
CA PHE A 73 -4.15 -16.10 5.56
C PHE A 73 -5.22 -16.92 6.28
N GLY A 74 -6.42 -16.37 6.43
CA GLY A 74 -7.56 -17.08 7.02
C GLY A 74 -7.93 -18.33 6.20
N MET A 75 -7.98 -18.22 4.86
CA MET A 75 -8.25 -19.37 3.99
C MET A 75 -7.20 -20.48 4.16
N VAL A 76 -5.91 -20.11 4.20
CA VAL A 76 -4.79 -21.06 4.36
C VAL A 76 -4.82 -21.70 5.75
N ALA A 77 -5.03 -20.92 6.81
CA ALA A 77 -5.11 -21.44 8.17
C ALA A 77 -6.28 -22.41 8.38
N VAL A 78 -7.46 -22.08 7.84
CA VAL A 78 -8.64 -22.97 7.87
C VAL A 78 -8.38 -24.22 7.03
N PHE A 79 -7.80 -24.09 5.85
CA PHE A 79 -7.48 -25.21 4.98
C PHE A 79 -6.46 -26.15 5.66
N GLY A 80 -5.38 -25.61 6.31
CA GLY A 80 -4.44 -26.39 7.09
C GLY A 80 -5.11 -27.14 8.25
N ALA A 81 -6.01 -26.48 8.99
CA ALA A 81 -6.76 -27.16 10.06
C ALA A 81 -7.64 -28.29 9.51
N THR A 82 -8.28 -28.13 8.35
CA THR A 82 -9.06 -29.19 7.70
C THR A 82 -8.18 -30.31 7.16
N ASP A 83 -6.97 -30.00 6.71
CA ASP A 83 -5.98 -30.98 6.26
C ASP A 83 -5.49 -31.84 7.41
N GLU A 84 -5.12 -31.23 8.55
CA GLU A 84 -4.73 -31.94 9.78
C GLU A 84 -5.86 -32.84 10.29
N TRP A 85 -7.09 -32.31 10.28
CA TRP A 85 -8.26 -33.12 10.64
C TRP A 85 -8.46 -34.31 9.68
N HIS A 86 -8.28 -34.11 8.36
CA HIS A 86 -8.34 -35.19 7.39
C HIS A 86 -7.24 -36.24 7.62
N GLN A 87 -6.00 -35.81 7.91
CA GLN A 87 -4.87 -36.70 8.19
C GLN A 87 -5.13 -37.60 9.40
N SER A 88 -5.91 -37.15 10.39
CA SER A 88 -6.27 -37.97 11.55
C SER A 88 -7.03 -39.27 11.19
N PHE A 89 -7.63 -39.34 10.01
CA PHE A 89 -8.32 -40.55 9.49
C PHE A 89 -7.46 -41.41 8.56
N VAL A 90 -6.23 -40.96 8.21
CA VAL A 90 -5.35 -41.66 7.30
C VAL A 90 -4.43 -42.59 8.09
N PRO A 91 -4.43 -43.94 7.86
CA PRO A 91 -3.56 -44.85 8.56
C PRO A 91 -2.08 -44.48 8.40
N GLY A 92 -1.34 -44.39 9.51
CA GLY A 92 0.08 -44.03 9.52
C GLY A 92 0.38 -42.54 9.53
N ARG A 93 -0.65 -41.68 9.59
CA ARG A 93 -0.52 -40.23 9.80
C ARG A 93 -0.94 -39.85 11.22
N SER A 94 -0.37 -38.76 11.72
CA SER A 94 -0.77 -38.10 12.97
C SER A 94 -1.25 -36.68 12.67
N CYS A 95 -2.25 -36.23 13.41
CA CYS A 95 -2.66 -34.83 13.42
C CYS A 95 -1.79 -34.09 14.44
N GLU A 96 -0.95 -33.20 13.95
CA GLU A 96 0.01 -32.47 14.77
C GLU A 96 -0.27 -30.96 14.74
N PHE A 97 -0.49 -30.36 15.91
CA PHE A 97 -0.60 -28.91 16.03
C PHE A 97 0.62 -28.16 15.44
N GLY A 98 1.81 -28.79 15.52
CA GLY A 98 3.04 -28.26 14.95
C GLY A 98 3.00 -28.13 13.42
N ASP A 99 2.30 -29.03 12.74
CA ASP A 99 2.16 -29.00 11.27
C ASP A 99 1.20 -27.88 10.85
N TRP A 100 0.08 -27.73 11.56
CA TRP A 100 -0.80 -26.58 11.36
C TRP A 100 -0.10 -25.23 11.59
N VAL A 101 0.77 -25.13 12.61
CA VAL A 101 1.59 -23.93 12.83
C VAL A 101 2.56 -23.70 11.66
N ALA A 102 3.18 -24.76 11.14
CA ALA A 102 4.07 -24.68 9.98
C ALA A 102 3.29 -24.24 8.72
N ASP A 103 2.08 -24.74 8.51
CA ASP A 103 1.19 -24.33 7.40
C ASP A 103 0.83 -22.84 7.48
N ALA A 104 0.40 -22.37 8.65
CA ALA A 104 0.08 -20.96 8.86
C ALA A 104 1.31 -20.05 8.70
N PHE A 105 2.47 -20.47 9.22
CA PHE A 105 3.73 -19.75 9.05
C PHE A 105 4.15 -19.70 7.58
N GLY A 106 4.06 -20.83 6.89
CA GLY A 106 4.30 -20.93 5.44
C GLY A 106 3.38 -20.02 4.66
N GLY A 107 2.09 -19.98 5.02
CA GLY A 107 1.11 -19.04 4.44
C GLY A 107 1.55 -17.58 4.56
N GLY A 108 2.05 -17.18 5.72
CA GLY A 108 2.63 -15.85 5.95
C GLY A 108 3.85 -15.57 5.06
N LEU A 109 4.77 -16.54 4.98
CA LEU A 109 5.96 -16.44 4.10
C LEU A 109 5.59 -16.36 2.62
N GLY A 110 4.59 -17.11 2.18
CA GLY A 110 4.10 -17.07 0.79
C GLY A 110 3.51 -15.71 0.41
N LEU A 111 2.75 -15.10 1.32
CA LEU A 111 2.25 -13.73 1.15
C LEU A 111 3.40 -12.72 1.09
N LEU A 112 4.40 -12.86 1.96
CA LEU A 112 5.59 -12.02 1.96
C LEU A 112 6.36 -12.12 0.64
N ALA A 113 6.62 -13.35 0.19
CA ALA A 113 7.34 -13.63 -1.07
C ALA A 113 6.59 -13.08 -2.29
N GLY A 114 5.25 -13.23 -2.34
CA GLY A 114 4.41 -12.67 -3.40
C GLY A 114 4.49 -11.16 -3.49
N ASN A 115 4.56 -10.47 -2.36
CA ASN A 115 4.69 -9.02 -2.33
C ASN A 115 6.11 -8.54 -2.62
N LEU A 116 7.14 -9.25 -2.15
CA LEU A 116 8.52 -8.96 -2.54
C LEU A 116 8.68 -9.05 -4.07
N HIS A 117 8.14 -10.09 -4.70
CA HIS A 117 8.14 -10.20 -6.15
C HIS A 117 7.50 -9.00 -6.82
N LEU A 118 6.36 -8.51 -6.31
CA LEU A 118 5.70 -7.31 -6.82
C LEU A 118 6.52 -6.04 -6.68
N LEU A 119 7.22 -5.88 -5.57
CA LEU A 119 8.10 -4.73 -5.36
C LEU A 119 9.31 -4.74 -6.32
N PHE A 120 9.75 -5.93 -6.76
CA PHE A 120 10.87 -6.04 -7.69
C PHE A 120 10.46 -5.92 -9.17
N THR A 121 9.18 -6.10 -9.49
CA THR A 121 8.69 -6.04 -10.87
C THR A 121 7.73 -4.86 -11.07
N ARG A 122 8.20 -3.79 -11.70
CA ARG A 122 7.40 -2.57 -11.96
C ARG A 122 6.09 -2.84 -12.69
N HIS A 123 6.06 -3.84 -13.57
CA HIS A 123 4.85 -4.23 -14.29
C HIS A 123 3.75 -4.76 -13.38
N LEU A 124 4.10 -5.25 -12.19
CA LEU A 124 3.16 -5.75 -11.20
C LEU A 124 2.80 -4.71 -10.14
N ALA A 125 3.64 -3.70 -9.94
CA ALA A 125 3.34 -2.57 -9.05
C ALA A 125 2.16 -1.69 -9.54
N ALA A 126 1.87 -1.73 -10.86
CA ALA A 126 0.64 -1.15 -11.44
C ALA A 126 -0.66 -1.81 -10.95
N LEU A 127 -0.56 -2.78 -10.07
CA LEU A 127 -1.67 -3.44 -9.40
C LEU A 127 -1.88 -2.89 -7.99
N SER A 128 -1.66 -1.57 -7.79
CA SER A 128 -2.14 -0.93 -6.57
C SER A 128 -3.63 -1.23 -6.40
N TRP A 129 -4.03 -1.58 -5.19
CA TRP A 129 -5.43 -1.92 -4.87
C TRP A 129 -6.40 -0.77 -5.16
N TRP A 130 -5.88 0.45 -5.33
CA TRP A 130 -6.63 1.62 -5.72
C TRP A 130 -6.13 2.16 -7.07
N ARG A 131 -6.91 1.96 -8.10
CA ARG A 131 -6.75 2.68 -9.37
C ARG A 131 -7.75 3.83 -9.39
N GLY A 132 -7.37 4.91 -8.72
CA GLY A 132 -8.16 6.13 -8.75
C GLY A 132 -8.03 6.83 -10.09
N THR A 133 -8.94 6.52 -11.01
CA THR A 133 -9.24 7.46 -12.06
C THR A 133 -10.47 8.20 -11.61
N THR A 134 -10.37 9.49 -11.47
CA THR A 134 -11.51 10.35 -11.14
C THR A 134 -11.49 11.57 -12.03
N ARG A 135 -12.64 12.19 -12.15
CA ARG A 135 -12.82 13.41 -12.93
C ARG A 135 -13.11 14.55 -11.98
N ARG A 136 -12.44 15.69 -12.16
CA ARG A 136 -12.84 16.91 -11.49
C ARG A 136 -14.14 17.44 -12.08
N SER A 137 -14.97 18.03 -11.25
CA SER A 137 -16.24 18.64 -11.69
C SER A 137 -16.00 19.79 -12.66
N ASP A 138 -14.88 20.50 -12.51
CA ASP A 138 -14.50 21.63 -13.34
C ASP A 138 -12.98 21.59 -13.62
N PRO A 139 -12.54 21.03 -14.75
CA PRO A 139 -11.13 21.00 -15.15
C PRO A 139 -10.52 22.38 -15.40
N GLY A 140 -11.33 23.42 -15.56
CA GLY A 140 -10.86 24.81 -15.76
C GLY A 140 -10.41 25.49 -14.47
N ARG A 141 -10.72 24.93 -13.30
CA ARG A 141 -10.24 25.46 -12.03
C ARG A 141 -8.77 25.14 -11.80
N ASP A 142 -8.12 26.01 -11.04
CA ASP A 142 -6.79 25.74 -10.53
C ASP A 142 -6.78 24.48 -9.69
N LEU A 143 -5.75 23.65 -9.83
CA LEU A 143 -5.52 22.51 -8.95
C LEU A 143 -4.26 22.79 -8.13
N ILE A 144 -4.43 23.01 -6.84
CA ILE A 144 -3.32 23.20 -5.92
C ILE A 144 -2.70 21.83 -5.63
N LEU A 145 -1.40 21.74 -5.82
CA LEU A 145 -0.59 20.55 -5.61
C LEU A 145 0.20 20.71 -4.30
N VAL A 146 -0.01 19.79 -3.38
CA VAL A 146 0.63 19.80 -2.06
C VAL A 146 1.37 18.48 -1.88
N ALA A 147 2.69 18.55 -1.81
CA ALA A 147 3.55 17.38 -1.57
C ALA A 147 4.27 17.52 -0.23
N ASP A 148 4.24 16.47 0.57
CA ASP A 148 5.05 16.31 1.79
C ASP A 148 4.95 17.49 2.78
N PRO A 149 3.78 18.02 3.15
CA PRO A 149 3.72 19.13 4.09
C PRO A 149 4.19 18.75 5.50
N HIS A 150 4.14 17.45 5.85
CA HIS A 150 4.58 16.92 7.14
C HIS A 150 4.06 17.70 8.33
N TRP A 151 2.77 18.03 8.31
CA TRP A 151 2.15 18.76 9.40
C TRP A 151 2.20 17.95 10.71
N ALA A 152 2.51 18.64 11.81
CA ALA A 152 2.53 18.04 13.13
C ALA A 152 1.30 18.44 13.95
N ALA A 153 1.30 19.66 14.49
CA ALA A 153 0.21 20.19 15.32
C ALA A 153 -0.63 21.22 14.57
N GLU A 154 -0.04 21.96 13.65
CA GLU A 154 -0.67 23.05 12.90
C GLU A 154 -0.68 22.72 11.39
N LEU A 155 -1.71 23.14 10.68
CA LEU A 155 -1.85 22.99 9.24
C LEU A 155 -1.25 24.21 8.52
N THR A 156 0.05 24.40 8.72
CA THR A 156 0.76 25.62 8.28
C THR A 156 0.56 25.87 6.78
N GLY A 157 0.13 27.08 6.45
CA GLY A 157 -0.10 27.51 5.08
C GLY A 157 -1.43 27.05 4.47
N LEU A 158 -2.16 26.10 5.07
CA LEU A 158 -3.41 25.59 4.49
C LEU A 158 -4.52 26.65 4.51
N GLU A 159 -4.67 27.37 5.62
CA GLU A 159 -5.69 28.44 5.74
C GLU A 159 -5.37 29.61 4.80
N GLU A 160 -4.10 30.05 4.76
CA GLU A 160 -3.65 31.11 3.88
C GLU A 160 -3.82 30.73 2.41
N GLY A 161 -3.40 29.53 2.02
CA GLY A 161 -3.59 29.00 0.68
C GLY A 161 -5.08 28.91 0.31
N THR A 162 -5.92 28.49 1.25
CA THR A 162 -7.37 28.43 1.04
C THR A 162 -7.97 29.83 0.84
N ALA A 163 -7.55 30.80 1.62
CA ALA A 163 -8.01 32.19 1.50
C ALA A 163 -7.56 32.83 0.17
N ARG A 164 -6.34 32.53 -0.27
CA ARG A 164 -5.79 33.02 -1.54
C ARG A 164 -6.44 32.37 -2.76
N PHE A 165 -6.82 31.07 -2.66
CA PHE A 165 -7.40 30.28 -3.74
C PHE A 165 -8.74 29.63 -3.31
N PRO A 166 -9.77 30.42 -3.03
CA PRO A 166 -11.03 29.91 -2.46
C PRO A 166 -11.78 28.97 -3.41
N GLU A 167 -11.57 29.13 -4.72
CA GLU A 167 -12.25 28.35 -5.75
C GLU A 167 -11.45 27.14 -6.24
N ALA A 168 -10.18 26.99 -5.82
CA ALA A 168 -9.31 25.94 -6.31
C ALA A 168 -9.69 24.55 -5.80
N ASP A 169 -9.40 23.54 -6.61
CA ASP A 169 -9.35 22.14 -6.24
C ASP A 169 -7.98 21.81 -5.62
N TRP A 170 -7.88 20.72 -4.87
CA TRP A 170 -6.66 20.38 -4.13
C TRP A 170 -6.28 18.92 -4.32
N LEU A 171 -5.00 18.65 -4.60
CA LEU A 171 -4.41 17.32 -4.65
C LEU A 171 -3.23 17.23 -3.68
N PHE A 172 -3.37 16.39 -2.68
CA PHE A 172 -2.30 16.05 -1.74
C PHE A 172 -1.57 14.81 -2.25
N LEU A 173 -0.24 14.90 -2.39
CA LEU A 173 0.62 13.87 -2.95
C LEU A 173 1.41 13.08 -1.87
N GLY A 174 0.76 12.87 -0.73
CA GLY A 174 1.26 12.04 0.35
C GLY A 174 2.08 12.79 1.40
N ASP A 175 2.40 12.04 2.45
CA ASP A 175 3.13 12.50 3.62
C ASP A 175 2.55 13.81 4.20
N VAL A 176 1.21 13.85 4.29
CA VAL A 176 0.46 15.03 4.78
C VAL A 176 0.81 15.31 6.24
N PHE A 177 0.98 14.26 7.02
CA PHE A 177 1.43 14.33 8.41
C PHE A 177 2.74 13.55 8.60
N ASP A 178 3.45 13.85 9.68
CA ASP A 178 4.66 13.10 10.04
C ASP A 178 4.38 11.59 10.21
N VAL A 179 3.21 11.24 10.73
CA VAL A 179 2.64 9.88 10.73
C VAL A 179 1.13 9.98 10.79
N TRP A 180 0.43 9.24 9.94
CA TRP A 180 -1.01 9.11 10.01
C TRP A 180 -1.45 7.65 9.98
N VAL A 181 -1.99 7.17 11.09
CA VAL A 181 -2.54 5.82 11.20
C VAL A 181 -4.05 5.91 11.28
N GLY A 182 -4.75 5.44 10.25
CA GLY A 182 -6.20 5.53 10.10
C GLY A 182 -6.99 4.55 10.98
N MET A 183 -6.55 4.31 12.22
CA MET A 183 -7.28 3.47 13.15
C MET A 183 -8.24 4.28 14.03
N PRO A 184 -9.39 3.72 14.43
CA PRO A 184 -10.36 4.42 15.25
C PRO A 184 -9.75 4.99 16.54
N GLY A 185 -9.94 6.31 16.76
CA GLY A 185 -9.48 6.98 17.96
C GLY A 185 -7.98 7.28 18.01
N MET A 186 -7.28 7.13 16.89
CA MET A 186 -5.84 7.45 16.78
C MET A 186 -5.59 8.80 16.12
N GLU A 187 -6.58 9.43 15.53
CA GLU A 187 -6.42 10.73 14.88
C GLU A 187 -6.01 11.80 15.92
N THR A 188 -5.01 12.58 15.52
CA THR A 188 -4.60 13.79 16.25
C THR A 188 -5.61 14.91 16.04
N GLU A 189 -5.47 16.00 16.78
CA GLU A 189 -6.32 17.19 16.60
C GLU A 189 -6.10 17.79 15.20
N ALA A 190 -4.86 17.92 14.76
CA ALA A 190 -4.51 18.40 13.43
C ALA A 190 -5.11 17.53 12.31
N GLN A 191 -5.07 16.20 12.46
CA GLN A 191 -5.67 15.28 11.49
C GLN A 191 -7.20 15.43 11.43
N ARG A 192 -7.86 15.63 12.58
CA ARG A 192 -9.31 15.93 12.61
C ARG A 192 -9.62 17.27 11.98
N ALA A 193 -8.82 18.30 12.24
CA ALA A 193 -8.97 19.62 11.63
C ALA A 193 -8.81 19.55 10.11
N PHE A 194 -7.84 18.79 9.62
CA PHE A 194 -7.66 18.55 8.19
C PHE A 194 -8.86 17.82 7.56
N LEU A 195 -9.37 16.77 8.18
CA LEU A 195 -10.56 16.07 7.69
C LEU A 195 -11.80 16.98 7.67
N GLU A 196 -11.93 17.86 8.66
CA GLU A 196 -13.01 18.85 8.67
C GLU A 196 -12.83 19.90 7.57
N TRP A 197 -11.61 20.37 7.33
CA TRP A 197 -11.30 21.26 6.20
C TRP A 197 -11.67 20.58 4.87
N VAL A 198 -11.31 19.31 4.66
CA VAL A 198 -11.69 18.53 3.46
C VAL A 198 -13.21 18.50 3.31
N ARG A 199 -13.94 18.21 4.40
CA ARG A 199 -15.39 18.18 4.40
C ARG A 199 -16.00 19.52 3.97
N VAL A 200 -15.50 20.63 4.52
CA VAL A 200 -15.96 21.99 4.18
C VAL A 200 -15.69 22.29 2.71
N ARG A 201 -14.51 22.00 2.19
CA ARG A 201 -14.15 22.21 0.78
C ARG A 201 -15.09 21.44 -0.15
N ARG A 202 -15.31 20.15 0.12
CA ARG A 202 -16.19 19.30 -0.69
C ARG A 202 -17.64 19.74 -0.62
N THR A 203 -18.13 20.16 0.53
CA THR A 203 -19.48 20.71 0.68
C THR A 203 -19.65 22.01 -0.14
N ALA A 204 -18.59 22.78 -0.31
CA ALA A 204 -18.55 23.95 -1.20
C ALA A 204 -18.38 23.59 -2.69
N GLY A 205 -18.42 22.29 -3.04
CA GLY A 205 -18.29 21.83 -4.42
C GLY A 205 -16.85 21.88 -4.97
N ARG A 206 -15.83 21.87 -4.09
CA ARG A 206 -14.41 21.81 -4.48
C ARG A 206 -13.96 20.37 -4.42
N TRP A 207 -13.21 19.95 -5.43
CA TRP A 207 -12.64 18.63 -5.48
C TRP A 207 -11.40 18.55 -4.59
N VAL A 208 -11.30 17.48 -3.78
CA VAL A 208 -10.14 17.21 -2.93
C VAL A 208 -9.70 15.77 -3.09
N GLY A 209 -8.48 15.59 -3.59
CA GLY A 209 -7.81 14.30 -3.72
C GLY A 209 -6.69 14.11 -2.70
N LEU A 210 -6.53 12.87 -2.23
CA LEU A 210 -5.41 12.45 -1.39
C LEU A 210 -4.75 11.21 -2.00
N TRP A 211 -3.49 11.33 -2.34
CA TRP A 211 -2.65 10.20 -2.70
C TRP A 211 -1.75 9.86 -1.52
N LEU A 212 -1.81 8.63 -1.04
CA LEU A 212 -1.11 8.23 0.18
C LEU A 212 0.39 8.12 -0.07
N GLY A 213 1.19 8.67 0.83
CA GLY A 213 2.63 8.53 0.87
C GLY A 213 3.10 7.42 1.79
N ASN A 214 4.36 7.46 2.16
CA ASN A 214 4.97 6.42 2.99
C ASN A 214 4.72 6.60 4.50
N ARG A 215 4.03 7.66 4.89
CA ARG A 215 3.69 7.97 6.30
C ARG A 215 2.21 7.84 6.63
N GLU A 216 1.39 7.53 5.63
CA GLU A 216 -0.02 7.20 5.79
C GLU A 216 -0.22 5.69 5.83
N TYR A 217 -0.92 5.21 6.87
CA TYR A 217 -1.17 3.78 7.10
C TYR A 217 -2.64 3.51 7.37
N PHE A 218 -3.25 2.59 6.61
CA PHE A 218 -4.61 2.08 6.87
C PHE A 218 -5.72 3.14 6.87
N LEU A 219 -5.65 4.09 5.93
CA LEU A 219 -6.55 5.25 5.84
C LEU A 219 -7.87 4.96 5.10
N GLU A 220 -8.13 3.73 4.66
CA GLU A 220 -9.27 3.37 3.81
C GLU A 220 -10.62 3.78 4.40
N ARG A 221 -10.73 3.85 5.73
CA ARG A 221 -11.95 4.30 6.41
C ARG A 221 -12.31 5.75 6.11
N HIS A 222 -11.32 6.56 5.72
CA HIS A 222 -11.49 7.96 5.37
C HIS A 222 -11.74 8.18 3.87
N ALA A 223 -11.66 7.13 3.04
CA ALA A 223 -11.74 7.26 1.59
C ALA A 223 -13.02 7.94 1.10
N ALA A 224 -14.16 7.69 1.73
CA ALA A 224 -15.42 8.36 1.39
C ALA A 224 -15.42 9.88 1.67
N GLY A 225 -14.48 10.35 2.49
CA GLY A 225 -14.28 11.76 2.79
C GLY A 225 -13.60 12.55 1.67
N PHE A 226 -12.98 11.89 0.69
CA PHE A 226 -12.28 12.50 -0.43
C PHE A 226 -12.97 12.21 -1.76
N ASP A 227 -12.70 13.00 -2.79
CA ASP A 227 -13.18 12.72 -4.15
C ASP A 227 -12.27 11.70 -4.85
N LEU A 228 -11.00 11.65 -4.44
CA LEU A 228 -10.03 10.63 -4.77
C LEU A 228 -9.21 10.31 -3.53
N MET A 229 -9.04 9.05 -3.24
CA MET A 229 -8.00 8.56 -2.33
C MET A 229 -7.35 7.33 -2.97
N GLY A 230 -6.01 7.29 -2.99
CA GLY A 230 -5.30 6.16 -3.56
C GLY A 230 -3.86 6.08 -3.07
N GLU A 231 -3.16 5.01 -3.47
CA GLU A 231 -1.74 4.82 -3.16
C GLU A 231 -1.01 4.08 -4.28
N GLY A 232 0.32 4.09 -4.25
CA GLY A 232 1.18 3.38 -5.20
C GLY A 232 1.40 4.14 -6.48
N ILE A 233 1.36 3.43 -7.63
CA ILE A 233 1.69 3.98 -8.94
C ILE A 233 0.42 4.22 -9.75
N GLY A 234 0.36 5.36 -10.46
CA GLY A 234 -0.61 5.60 -11.53
C GLY A 234 -1.90 6.32 -11.09
N GLY A 235 -1.81 7.28 -10.18
CA GLY A 235 -2.84 8.30 -10.00
C GLY A 235 -3.02 9.13 -11.27
N ARG A 236 -4.25 9.45 -11.66
CA ARG A 236 -4.54 10.28 -12.83
C ARG A 236 -5.90 10.94 -12.76
N LEU A 237 -6.04 12.09 -13.40
CA LEU A 237 -7.32 12.74 -13.65
C LEU A 237 -7.81 12.40 -15.05
N GLU A 238 -9.09 12.04 -15.15
CA GLU A 238 -9.73 11.75 -16.42
C GLU A 238 -9.90 13.03 -17.23
N GLY A 239 -9.40 13.02 -18.46
CA GLY A 239 -9.46 14.19 -19.36
C GLY A 239 -8.34 15.21 -19.15
N GLU A 240 -7.42 14.99 -18.21
CA GLU A 240 -6.26 15.85 -17.99
C GLU A 240 -4.96 15.09 -18.23
N PRO A 241 -3.95 15.71 -18.88
CA PRO A 241 -2.66 15.08 -19.17
C PRO A 241 -1.78 15.07 -17.91
N LEU A 242 -2.30 14.58 -16.78
CA LEU A 242 -1.65 14.60 -15.48
C LEU A 242 -1.68 13.20 -14.85
N THR A 243 -0.51 12.71 -14.47
CA THR A 243 -0.31 11.46 -13.73
C THR A 243 0.58 11.71 -12.53
N TRP A 244 0.43 10.93 -11.49
CA TRP A 244 1.26 11.08 -10.30
C TRP A 244 1.44 9.77 -9.54
N GLU A 245 2.46 9.77 -8.69
CA GLU A 245 2.65 8.85 -7.57
C GLU A 245 3.29 9.64 -6.42
N HIS A 246 3.31 9.09 -5.20
CA HIS A 246 4.02 9.78 -4.11
C HIS A 246 5.52 9.91 -4.40
N GLY A 247 6.16 8.87 -4.93
CA GLY A 247 7.58 8.89 -5.32
C GLY A 247 8.48 7.95 -4.52
N ASP A 248 8.01 7.44 -3.41
CA ASP A 248 8.73 6.52 -2.52
C ASP A 248 9.12 5.19 -3.20
N LEU A 249 8.38 4.78 -4.22
CA LEU A 249 8.65 3.56 -4.99
C LEU A 249 9.51 3.80 -6.25
N VAL A 250 9.79 5.04 -6.60
CA VAL A 250 10.62 5.41 -7.76
C VAL A 250 12.04 4.87 -7.63
N ASN A 251 12.65 5.01 -6.45
CA ASN A 251 14.00 4.50 -6.20
C ASN A 251 14.00 3.00 -5.98
N THR A 252 14.13 2.24 -7.06
CA THR A 252 14.15 0.78 -7.03
C THR A 252 15.40 0.20 -6.36
N ALA A 253 16.45 1.00 -6.12
CA ALA A 253 17.68 0.57 -5.46
C ALA A 253 17.57 0.55 -3.93
N ASP A 254 16.60 1.25 -3.35
CA ASP A 254 16.37 1.26 -1.90
C ASP A 254 15.61 0.00 -1.45
N ARG A 255 16.37 -1.08 -1.28
CA ARG A 255 15.82 -2.38 -0.84
C ARG A 255 15.30 -2.34 0.59
N GLN A 256 15.94 -1.56 1.46
CA GLN A 256 15.56 -1.46 2.87
C GLN A 256 14.21 -0.76 3.01
N TYR A 257 14.02 0.36 2.33
CA TYR A 257 12.74 1.05 2.30
C TYR A 257 11.62 0.15 1.71
N ARG A 258 11.90 -0.56 0.63
CA ARG A 258 10.92 -1.46 -0.01
C ARG A 258 10.48 -2.60 0.90
N LEU A 259 11.41 -3.16 1.68
CA LEU A 259 11.08 -4.15 2.72
C LEU A 259 10.21 -3.52 3.83
N TRP A 260 10.58 -2.33 4.28
CA TRP A 260 9.78 -1.59 5.27
C TRP A 260 8.35 -1.30 4.76
N ASN A 261 8.21 -0.84 3.53
CA ASN A 261 6.91 -0.59 2.91
C ASN A 261 6.04 -1.86 2.89
N LEU A 262 6.63 -3.01 2.57
CA LEU A 262 5.96 -4.29 2.61
C LEU A 262 5.45 -4.66 4.00
N VAL A 263 6.30 -4.52 5.01
CA VAL A 263 5.97 -4.88 6.40
C VAL A 263 4.94 -3.91 6.98
N SER A 264 5.16 -2.61 6.80
CA SER A 264 4.32 -1.56 7.38
C SER A 264 2.90 -1.52 6.83
N ARG A 265 2.67 -2.06 5.63
CA ARG A 265 1.35 -2.15 4.98
C ARG A 265 0.77 -3.56 5.03
N SER A 266 1.40 -4.48 5.78
CA SER A 266 0.94 -5.86 5.89
C SER A 266 -0.34 -5.98 6.71
N GLY A 267 -1.14 -7.00 6.40
CA GLY A 267 -2.33 -7.34 7.18
C GLY A 267 -2.00 -7.70 8.64
N LEU A 268 -0.79 -8.23 8.89
CA LEU A 268 -0.33 -8.51 10.25
C LEU A 268 -0.19 -7.23 11.08
N LEU A 269 0.46 -6.20 10.53
CA LEU A 269 0.62 -4.92 11.22
C LEU A 269 -0.72 -4.22 11.43
N TRP A 270 -1.61 -4.28 10.43
CA TRP A 270 -2.99 -3.80 10.57
C TRP A 270 -3.71 -4.49 11.73
N LEU A 271 -3.61 -5.82 11.82
CA LEU A 271 -4.23 -6.60 12.89
C LEU A 271 -3.66 -6.23 14.26
N LEU A 272 -2.34 -6.10 14.37
CA LEU A 272 -1.68 -5.66 15.60
C LEU A 272 -2.20 -4.29 16.07
N PHE A 273 -2.26 -3.29 15.18
CA PHE A 273 -2.84 -1.99 15.52
C PHE A 273 -4.33 -2.08 15.89
N ARG A 274 -5.09 -2.93 15.20
CA ARG A 274 -6.53 -3.13 15.44
C ARG A 274 -6.83 -3.75 16.79
N LEU A 275 -5.98 -4.66 17.26
CA LEU A 275 -6.10 -5.35 18.55
C LEU A 275 -5.45 -4.57 19.71
N MET A 276 -4.61 -3.59 19.41
CA MET A 276 -3.89 -2.82 20.40
C MET A 276 -4.84 -1.84 21.12
N PRO A 277 -4.77 -1.73 22.45
CA PRO A 277 -5.49 -0.69 23.18
C PRO A 277 -5.14 0.71 22.65
N SER A 278 -6.12 1.59 22.47
CA SER A 278 -5.95 2.90 21.84
C SER A 278 -4.86 3.77 22.49
N GLY A 279 -4.67 3.68 23.81
CA GLY A 279 -3.60 4.38 24.52
C GLY A 279 -2.20 3.87 24.14
N THR A 280 -2.04 2.55 23.97
CA THR A 280 -0.77 1.94 23.52
C THR A 280 -0.52 2.27 22.06
N ALA A 281 -1.55 2.16 21.22
CA ALA A 281 -1.45 2.47 19.78
C ALA A 281 -1.02 3.93 19.56
N ARG A 282 -1.56 4.89 20.30
CA ARG A 282 -1.12 6.31 20.28
C ARG A 282 0.34 6.49 20.70
N ARG A 283 0.80 5.77 21.74
CA ARG A 283 2.22 5.81 22.16
C ARG A 283 3.14 5.26 21.08
N VAL A 284 2.73 4.18 20.41
CA VAL A 284 3.47 3.58 19.29
C VAL A 284 3.52 4.57 18.11
N SER A 285 2.42 5.18 17.70
CA SER A 285 2.40 6.21 16.65
C SER A 285 3.31 7.39 17.00
N ALA A 286 3.24 7.93 18.22
CA ALA A 286 4.09 9.01 18.67
C ALA A 286 5.59 8.61 18.73
N TRP A 287 5.89 7.36 19.03
CA TRP A 287 7.26 6.84 18.94
C TRP A 287 7.72 6.73 17.49
N MET A 288 6.88 6.21 16.59
CA MET A 288 7.17 6.15 15.15
C MET A 288 7.44 7.55 14.59
N GLU A 289 6.60 8.53 14.92
CA GLU A 289 6.76 9.92 14.51
C GLU A 289 8.14 10.47 14.93
N ARG A 290 8.51 10.32 16.21
CA ARG A 290 9.82 10.76 16.70
C ARG A 290 10.99 10.09 15.97
N LYS A 291 10.87 8.78 15.70
CA LYS A 291 11.90 8.02 14.97
C LYS A 291 12.04 8.49 13.52
N LEU A 292 10.91 8.69 12.84
CA LEU A 292 10.91 9.11 11.44
C LEU A 292 11.43 10.56 11.27
N ARG A 293 11.16 11.46 12.21
CA ARG A 293 11.74 12.81 12.22
C ARG A 293 13.27 12.77 12.28
N THR A 294 13.86 11.92 13.12
CA THR A 294 15.31 11.79 13.26
C THR A 294 15.98 11.12 12.06
N THR A 295 15.29 10.19 11.41
CA THR A 295 15.84 9.45 10.26
C THR A 295 15.89 10.32 9.00
N ASN A 296 14.95 11.25 8.82
CA ASN A 296 14.92 12.17 7.67
C ASN A 296 16.16 13.09 7.58
N SER A 297 16.78 13.42 8.72
CA SER A 297 17.98 14.27 8.72
C SER A 297 19.25 13.53 8.28
N THR A 298 19.26 12.19 8.39
CA THR A 298 20.45 11.36 8.19
C THR A 298 20.48 10.64 6.83
N TYR A 299 19.32 10.46 6.18
CA TYR A 299 19.14 9.66 4.96
C TYR A 299 18.60 10.47 3.76
N LYS A 300 19.10 11.67 3.53
CA LYS A 300 18.85 12.34 2.25
C LYS A 300 19.69 11.65 1.18
N LEU A 301 19.17 10.57 0.61
CA LEU A 301 19.72 10.01 -0.62
C LEU A 301 19.68 11.07 -1.71
N ALA A 302 20.75 11.16 -2.49
CA ALA A 302 20.78 12.03 -3.67
C ALA A 302 19.56 11.71 -4.56
N PHE A 303 18.95 12.73 -5.16
CA PHE A 303 17.80 12.58 -6.04
C PHE A 303 18.07 11.52 -7.11
N PRO A 304 17.25 10.47 -7.25
CA PRO A 304 17.53 9.33 -8.12
C PRO A 304 17.19 9.64 -9.59
N ARG A 305 17.87 10.62 -10.20
CA ARG A 305 17.57 11.18 -11.53
C ARG A 305 17.27 10.12 -12.58
N ARG A 306 18.10 9.08 -12.66
CA ARG A 306 17.93 8.02 -13.67
C ARG A 306 16.63 7.22 -13.46
N ALA A 307 16.32 6.87 -12.23
CA ALA A 307 15.11 6.11 -11.90
C ALA A 307 13.86 6.98 -12.07
N PHE A 308 13.94 8.26 -11.67
CA PHE A 308 12.87 9.23 -11.83
C PHE A 308 12.56 9.49 -13.30
N ARG A 309 13.58 9.73 -14.14
CA ARG A 309 13.42 9.89 -15.59
C ARG A 309 12.73 8.67 -16.20
N ALA A 310 13.20 7.47 -15.89
CA ALA A 310 12.58 6.23 -16.39
C ALA A 310 11.12 6.06 -15.92
N ALA A 311 10.78 6.56 -14.73
CA ALA A 311 9.41 6.59 -14.25
C ALA A 311 8.56 7.56 -15.05
N ALA A 312 9.03 8.79 -15.27
CA ALA A 312 8.36 9.81 -16.04
C ALA A 312 8.12 9.34 -17.50
N GLU A 313 9.14 8.84 -18.16
CA GLU A 313 9.06 8.33 -19.56
C GLU A 313 8.10 7.15 -19.72
N SER A 314 7.77 6.43 -18.63
CA SER A 314 6.75 5.37 -18.65
C SER A 314 5.31 5.89 -18.74
N HIS A 315 5.12 7.23 -18.68
CA HIS A 315 3.83 7.91 -18.77
C HIS A 315 3.83 8.92 -19.96
N PRO A 316 3.95 8.44 -21.20
CA PRO A 316 4.05 9.34 -22.36
C PRO A 316 2.77 10.15 -22.55
N GLY A 317 2.91 11.40 -22.96
CA GLY A 317 1.80 12.31 -23.24
C GLY A 317 1.14 12.92 -22.00
N THR A 318 1.72 12.71 -20.81
CA THR A 318 1.23 13.31 -19.56
C THR A 318 2.38 13.99 -18.82
N THR A 319 2.06 14.96 -17.97
CA THR A 319 2.98 15.47 -16.94
C THR A 319 2.96 14.50 -15.77
N PHE A 320 4.11 13.96 -15.39
CA PHE A 320 4.26 13.03 -14.28
C PHE A 320 4.74 13.76 -13.02
N LEU A 321 3.97 13.68 -11.94
CA LEU A 321 4.28 14.35 -10.66
C LEU A 321 4.68 13.37 -9.59
N THR A 322 5.62 13.80 -8.73
CA THR A 322 5.92 13.11 -7.47
C THR A 322 6.16 14.10 -6.32
N GLY A 323 5.91 13.68 -5.09
CA GLY A 323 6.43 14.26 -3.85
C GLY A 323 7.71 13.53 -3.41
N HIS A 324 7.81 13.24 -2.11
CA HIS A 324 8.80 12.40 -1.43
C HIS A 324 10.24 12.91 -1.40
N PHE A 325 10.72 13.53 -2.46
CA PHE A 325 12.13 13.92 -2.60
C PHE A 325 12.45 15.28 -1.97
N HIS A 326 11.44 16.04 -1.57
CA HIS A 326 11.55 17.38 -0.97
C HIS A 326 12.36 18.38 -1.83
N THR A 327 12.44 18.18 -3.12
CA THR A 327 13.20 19.00 -4.06
C THR A 327 12.40 19.25 -5.31
N HIS A 328 12.62 20.42 -5.94
CA HIS A 328 12.06 20.72 -7.24
C HIS A 328 13.04 20.28 -8.32
N GLU A 329 12.72 19.18 -8.98
CA GLU A 329 13.54 18.64 -10.08
C GLU A 329 12.66 18.33 -11.29
N VAL A 330 13.16 18.62 -12.46
CA VAL A 330 12.46 18.37 -13.73
C VAL A 330 13.32 17.45 -14.61
N GLU A 331 12.76 16.31 -14.99
CA GLU A 331 13.42 15.33 -15.85
C GLU A 331 12.43 14.74 -16.85
N ALA A 332 12.67 14.88 -18.13
CA ALA A 332 11.74 14.50 -19.21
C ALA A 332 10.36 15.18 -19.03
N ASN A 333 9.28 14.39 -18.94
CA ASN A 333 7.94 14.87 -18.64
C ASN A 333 7.59 14.80 -17.14
N GLY A 334 8.58 14.54 -16.28
CA GLY A 334 8.39 14.41 -14.83
C GLY A 334 8.81 15.65 -14.05
N ILE A 335 8.05 15.97 -13.02
CA ILE A 335 8.32 17.05 -12.06
C ILE A 335 8.24 16.45 -10.65
N ALA A 336 9.34 16.46 -9.93
CA ALA A 336 9.35 16.25 -8.48
C ALA A 336 8.98 17.58 -7.82
N LEU A 337 7.95 17.55 -6.98
CA LEU A 337 7.44 18.74 -6.32
C LEU A 337 8.30 19.07 -5.10
N PRO A 338 8.51 20.36 -4.81
CA PRO A 338 9.23 20.78 -3.61
C PRO A 338 8.43 20.43 -2.36
N TRP A 339 9.12 20.36 -1.23
CA TRP A 339 8.50 20.24 0.07
C TRP A 339 7.52 21.39 0.34
N ALA A 340 6.25 21.06 0.60
CA ALA A 340 5.20 22.04 0.84
C ALA A 340 5.24 22.65 2.27
N HIS A 341 6.43 22.71 2.87
CA HIS A 341 6.64 23.34 4.17
C HIS A 341 6.38 24.84 4.07
N GLU A 342 5.81 25.42 5.11
CA GLU A 342 5.47 26.86 5.18
C GLU A 342 4.50 27.34 4.08
N GLY A 343 3.67 26.44 3.54
CA GLY A 343 2.64 26.84 2.56
C GLY A 343 3.17 27.08 1.15
N ARG A 344 4.34 26.59 0.81
CA ARG A 344 4.88 26.63 -0.56
C ARG A 344 4.19 25.57 -1.42
N PHE A 345 3.10 25.95 -2.04
CA PHE A 345 2.34 25.07 -2.91
C PHE A 345 2.67 25.31 -4.38
N MET A 346 2.36 24.33 -5.21
CA MET A 346 2.42 24.45 -6.67
C MET A 346 0.98 24.47 -7.20
N VAL A 347 0.78 24.99 -8.40
CA VAL A 347 -0.51 24.97 -9.08
C VAL A 347 -0.41 24.30 -10.43
N TRP A 348 -1.37 23.43 -10.72
CA TRP A 348 -1.61 22.93 -12.06
C TRP A 348 -2.66 23.81 -12.73
N ARG A 349 -2.28 24.48 -13.80
CA ARG A 349 -3.13 25.40 -14.55
C ARG A 349 -2.82 25.30 -16.05
N GLY A 350 -3.83 25.10 -16.88
CA GLY A 350 -3.67 25.08 -18.34
C GLY A 350 -2.64 24.07 -18.87
N GLY A 351 -2.47 22.92 -18.20
CA GLY A 351 -1.51 21.89 -18.59
C GLY A 351 -0.07 22.12 -18.13
N LYS A 352 0.16 23.07 -17.20
CA LYS A 352 1.49 23.40 -16.66
C LYS A 352 1.48 23.44 -15.14
N VAL A 353 2.64 23.16 -14.55
CA VAL A 353 2.90 23.33 -13.12
C VAL A 353 3.65 24.64 -12.90
N GLU A 354 3.13 25.46 -12.00
CA GLU A 354 3.68 26.77 -11.67
C GLU A 354 3.86 26.87 -10.14
N ALA A 355 4.86 27.65 -9.69
CA ALA A 355 5.01 27.98 -8.28
C ALA A 355 3.99 29.07 -7.86
N LEU A 356 3.48 28.98 -6.64
CA LEU A 356 2.53 29.95 -6.06
C LEU A 356 3.20 31.02 -5.22
#